data_d43653fd1b1a5f8e4781016b9f403a5f
#
_entry.id   d43653fd1b1a5f8e4781016b9f403a5f
#
_cell.length_a   1.000
_cell.length_b   1.000
_cell.length_c   1.000
_cell.angle_alpha   90.00
_cell.angle_beta   90.00
_cell.angle_gamma   90.00
#
_symmetry.space_group_name_H-M   'P 1'
#
loop_
_entity.id
_entity.type
_entity.pdbx_description
1 polymer ?
#
loop_
_entity_poly.entity_id
_entity_poly.type
_entity_poly.pdbx_seq_one_letter_code
_entity_poly.pdbx_strand_id
1 'polypeptide(L)'
;VDDVDINREILRSILEDEYTILEAENGKQALEIVDQEAKNMAAILLDLVMPEMDGTQVLEELNRREVIGKVPVLVISGDHTVEVQKKCFELGISDFIAKPFNNAIIKQRVKNTAEFFDYKLKLEDKVAEQTNVLRKAYRTLQIQAEHLKKKNQQIIEMLGTVVEYRSTESGEHIQRVKGYTRILAEAVMEDYPEYELTKEKIDIIESVSALHDIGKIAIPDRILLKPGRLTSEEFEYMKSHTIRGCELLDSIKEDWNDDTMKYAYEICRHHHERYDGKGYPDGLVGDEIPICAQLVSVADVYDALVNERCYKDAFSKEDAYRMIITGECGVFSPKLMESFRKVRPAFEKLANKSFRK
;
A
#
# COMPACT_ATOMS: atom_id res chain seq x y z
N VAL A 1 -11.45 -39.41 35.41
CA VAL A 1 -11.33 -40.73 34.74
C VAL A 1 -10.37 -41.57 35.56
N ASP A 2 -10.82 -42.61 36.23
CA ASP A 2 -10.01 -43.50 37.08
C ASP A 2 -10.85 -44.82 37.22
N ASP A 3 -10.25 -45.98 37.14
CA ASP A 3 -10.95 -47.27 37.23
C ASP A 3 -11.29 -47.65 38.65
N VAL A 4 -10.67 -46.99 39.65
CA VAL A 4 -10.89 -47.27 41.08
C VAL A 4 -11.95 -46.34 41.68
N ASP A 5 -13.09 -46.88 42.11
CA ASP A 5 -14.20 -46.10 42.71
C ASP A 5 -13.79 -45.16 43.81
N ILE A 6 -12.94 -45.61 44.77
CA ILE A 6 -12.49 -44.79 45.90
C ILE A 6 -11.73 -43.53 45.40
N ASN A 7 -10.92 -43.66 44.35
CA ASN A 7 -10.22 -42.53 43.79
C ASN A 7 -11.20 -41.50 43.21
N ARG A 8 -12.22 -41.96 42.47
CA ARG A 8 -13.28 -41.10 41.91
C ARG A 8 -14.06 -40.38 43.00
N GLU A 9 -14.43 -41.10 44.08
CA GLU A 9 -15.12 -40.50 45.24
C GLU A 9 -14.29 -39.44 45.94
N ILE A 10 -12.99 -39.66 46.12
CA ILE A 10 -12.09 -38.69 46.71
C ILE A 10 -11.98 -37.45 45.83
N LEU A 11 -11.73 -37.60 44.54
CA LEU A 11 -11.67 -36.51 43.57
C LEU A 11 -12.96 -35.72 43.48
N ARG A 12 -14.10 -36.41 43.52
CA ARG A 12 -15.42 -35.76 43.60
C ARG A 12 -15.52 -34.90 44.83
N SER A 13 -15.27 -35.44 46.01
CA SER A 13 -15.39 -34.70 47.29
C SER A 13 -14.46 -33.47 47.38
N ILE A 14 -13.33 -33.48 46.67
CA ILE A 14 -12.40 -32.35 46.61
C ILE A 14 -12.94 -31.21 45.69
N LEU A 15 -13.65 -31.55 44.61
CA LEU A 15 -13.93 -30.65 43.52
C LEU A 15 -15.40 -30.28 43.38
N GLU A 16 -16.35 -31.01 43.94
CA GLU A 16 -17.81 -30.84 43.79
C GLU A 16 -18.34 -29.49 44.28
N ASP A 17 -17.67 -28.83 45.21
CA ASP A 17 -18.03 -27.50 45.67
C ASP A 17 -17.88 -26.43 44.57
N GLU A 18 -16.95 -26.62 43.63
CA GLU A 18 -16.59 -25.62 42.62
C GLU A 18 -16.94 -26.08 41.19
N TYR A 19 -17.08 -27.39 40.95
CA TYR A 19 -17.27 -27.96 39.62
C TYR A 19 -18.38 -29.01 39.59
N THR A 20 -19.08 -29.11 38.47
CA THR A 20 -19.94 -30.27 38.17
C THR A 20 -19.06 -31.44 37.71
N ILE A 21 -19.12 -32.56 38.40
CA ILE A 21 -18.25 -33.71 38.16
C ILE A 21 -18.93 -34.73 37.24
N LEU A 22 -18.23 -35.06 36.15
CA LEU A 22 -18.56 -36.17 35.25
C LEU A 22 -17.55 -37.28 35.49
N GLU A 23 -18.01 -38.52 35.64
CA GLU A 23 -17.15 -39.65 35.94
C GLU A 23 -17.08 -40.65 34.81
N ALA A 24 -15.91 -41.25 34.62
CA ALA A 24 -15.67 -42.35 33.71
C ALA A 24 -14.78 -43.39 34.39
N GLU A 25 -15.12 -44.64 34.21
CA GLU A 25 -14.44 -45.80 34.81
C GLU A 25 -13.34 -46.37 33.91
N ASN A 26 -13.29 -45.97 32.66
CA ASN A 26 -12.28 -46.35 31.67
C ASN A 26 -12.15 -45.32 30.56
N GLY A 27 -11.14 -45.50 29.72
CA GLY A 27 -10.84 -44.56 28.63
C GLY A 27 -11.93 -44.46 27.57
N LYS A 28 -12.67 -45.51 27.28
CA LYS A 28 -13.75 -45.47 26.26
C LYS A 28 -14.91 -44.58 26.74
N GLN A 29 -15.38 -44.79 27.97
CA GLN A 29 -16.40 -43.95 28.56
C GLN A 29 -15.98 -42.50 28.68
N ALA A 30 -14.71 -42.26 29.01
CA ALA A 30 -14.16 -40.89 29.02
C ALA A 30 -14.28 -40.20 27.66
N LEU A 31 -13.93 -40.88 26.57
CA LEU A 31 -14.04 -40.33 25.22
C LEU A 31 -15.48 -40.06 24.79
N GLU A 32 -16.43 -40.91 25.19
CA GLU A 32 -17.87 -40.72 24.94
C GLU A 32 -18.40 -39.45 25.64
N ILE A 33 -18.00 -39.23 26.89
CA ILE A 33 -18.36 -38.05 27.67
C ILE A 33 -17.72 -36.78 27.03
N VAL A 34 -16.46 -36.88 26.62
CA VAL A 34 -15.76 -35.76 25.94
C VAL A 34 -16.45 -35.39 24.64
N ASP A 35 -16.88 -36.34 23.82
CA ASP A 35 -17.59 -36.06 22.57
C ASP A 35 -18.90 -35.28 22.79
N GLN A 36 -19.55 -35.46 23.93
CA GLN A 36 -20.82 -34.80 24.27
C GLN A 36 -20.60 -33.45 24.94
N GLU A 37 -19.63 -33.37 25.85
CA GLU A 37 -19.53 -32.26 26.80
C GLU A 37 -18.24 -31.42 26.69
N ALA A 38 -17.33 -31.70 25.75
CA ALA A 38 -16.01 -31.01 25.68
C ALA A 38 -16.08 -29.47 25.75
N LYS A 39 -17.13 -28.86 25.22
CA LYS A 39 -17.32 -27.41 25.22
C LYS A 39 -17.58 -26.83 26.62
N ASN A 40 -18.10 -27.67 27.54
CA ASN A 40 -18.49 -27.28 28.88
C ASN A 40 -17.49 -27.77 29.94
N MET A 41 -16.43 -28.48 29.52
CA MET A 41 -15.43 -29.03 30.43
C MET A 41 -14.39 -27.98 30.85
N ALA A 42 -14.22 -27.84 32.15
CA ALA A 42 -13.15 -27.00 32.72
C ALA A 42 -11.78 -27.71 32.72
N ALA A 43 -11.76 -29.03 32.93
CA ALA A 43 -10.56 -29.86 32.89
C ALA A 43 -10.92 -31.35 32.82
N ILE A 44 -9.96 -32.16 32.38
CA ILE A 44 -10.01 -33.61 32.43
C ILE A 44 -8.92 -34.09 33.40
N LEU A 45 -9.31 -34.84 34.43
CA LEU A 45 -8.40 -35.56 35.31
C LEU A 45 -8.32 -37.01 34.86
N LEU A 46 -7.14 -37.49 34.50
CA LEU A 46 -6.96 -38.76 33.82
C LEU A 46 -5.93 -39.66 34.53
N ASP A 47 -6.35 -40.83 34.96
CA ASP A 47 -5.40 -41.85 35.36
C ASP A 47 -4.76 -42.54 34.14
N LEU A 48 -3.49 -42.91 34.28
CA LEU A 48 -2.78 -43.62 33.19
C LEU A 48 -3.05 -45.14 33.20
N VAL A 49 -3.22 -45.74 34.37
CA VAL A 49 -3.36 -47.17 34.48
C VAL A 49 -4.82 -47.55 34.63
N MET A 50 -5.40 -47.96 33.55
CA MET A 50 -6.84 -48.39 33.50
C MET A 50 -7.04 -49.60 32.58
N PRO A 51 -8.05 -50.44 32.85
CA PRO A 51 -8.41 -51.55 31.98
C PRO A 51 -9.01 -51.06 30.65
N GLU A 52 -9.02 -51.95 29.66
CA GLU A 52 -9.57 -51.78 28.32
C GLU A 52 -8.86 -50.70 27.44
N MET A 53 -8.75 -49.50 27.94
CA MET A 53 -8.07 -48.37 27.29
C MET A 53 -7.31 -47.57 28.33
N ASP A 54 -5.99 -47.60 28.25
CA ASP A 54 -5.11 -46.88 29.18
C ASP A 54 -5.12 -45.34 28.93
N GLY A 55 -4.64 -44.56 29.92
CA GLY A 55 -4.65 -43.12 29.84
C GLY A 55 -3.77 -42.56 28.72
N THR A 56 -2.71 -43.26 28.33
CA THR A 56 -1.87 -42.85 27.18
C THR A 56 -2.65 -42.94 25.88
N GLN A 57 -3.41 -44.04 25.69
CA GLN A 57 -4.28 -44.19 24.52
C GLN A 57 -5.39 -43.13 24.50
N VAL A 58 -5.92 -42.75 25.66
CA VAL A 58 -6.89 -41.64 25.77
C VAL A 58 -6.25 -40.33 25.34
N LEU A 59 -5.04 -40.03 25.80
CA LEU A 59 -4.30 -38.81 25.42
C LEU A 59 -4.04 -38.76 23.92
N GLU A 60 -3.62 -39.87 23.31
CA GLU A 60 -3.40 -39.97 21.85
C GLU A 60 -4.69 -39.67 21.08
N GLU A 61 -5.82 -40.20 21.55
CA GLU A 61 -7.12 -40.02 20.93
C GLU A 61 -7.63 -38.56 21.14
N LEU A 62 -7.48 -38.00 22.32
CA LEU A 62 -7.82 -36.60 22.59
C LEU A 62 -6.98 -35.62 21.72
N ASN A 63 -5.71 -35.95 21.51
CA ASN A 63 -4.85 -35.15 20.63
C ASN A 63 -5.31 -35.29 19.17
N ARG A 64 -5.61 -36.49 18.69
CA ARG A 64 -6.13 -36.71 17.34
C ARG A 64 -7.46 -35.97 17.07
N ARG A 65 -8.31 -35.82 18.09
CA ARG A 65 -9.58 -35.07 18.04
C ARG A 65 -9.42 -33.56 18.27
N GLU A 66 -8.19 -33.06 18.43
CA GLU A 66 -7.89 -31.64 18.75
C GLU A 66 -8.60 -31.12 20.02
N VAL A 67 -8.79 -32.00 21.01
CA VAL A 67 -9.43 -31.66 22.30
C VAL A 67 -8.41 -31.04 23.26
N ILE A 68 -7.18 -31.59 23.32
CA ILE A 68 -6.12 -31.15 24.26
C ILE A 68 -5.80 -29.63 24.17
N GLY A 69 -5.93 -29.03 22.98
CA GLY A 69 -5.76 -27.58 22.80
C GLY A 69 -6.89 -26.71 23.36
N LYS A 70 -8.07 -27.34 23.66
CA LYS A 70 -9.30 -26.66 24.06
C LYS A 70 -9.72 -26.97 25.49
N VAL A 71 -9.41 -28.17 25.96
CA VAL A 71 -9.71 -28.62 27.33
C VAL A 71 -8.40 -29.07 27.96
N PRO A 72 -8.00 -28.53 29.14
CA PRO A 72 -6.79 -28.96 29.80
C PRO A 72 -6.93 -30.37 30.38
N VAL A 73 -5.86 -31.16 30.21
CA VAL A 73 -5.80 -32.52 30.77
C VAL A 73 -4.74 -32.55 31.85
N LEU A 74 -5.14 -33.00 33.04
CA LEU A 74 -4.23 -33.26 34.18
C LEU A 74 -4.14 -34.74 34.36
N VAL A 75 -2.94 -35.30 34.23
CA VAL A 75 -2.67 -36.71 34.50
C VAL A 75 -2.46 -36.97 35.98
N ILE A 76 -3.08 -38.00 36.54
CA ILE A 76 -2.91 -38.43 37.93
C ILE A 76 -2.40 -39.86 37.89
N SER A 77 -1.16 -40.13 38.31
CA SER A 77 -0.57 -41.46 38.23
C SER A 77 0.31 -41.84 39.43
N GLY A 78 0.34 -43.12 39.74
CA GLY A 78 1.29 -43.70 40.69
C GLY A 78 2.67 -43.90 40.10
N ASP A 79 2.76 -44.06 38.77
CA ASP A 79 4.07 -44.09 38.09
C ASP A 79 4.44 -42.65 37.69
N HIS A 80 5.44 -42.15 38.41
CA HIS A 80 5.97 -40.77 38.24
C HIS A 80 7.43 -40.78 37.75
N THR A 81 7.84 -41.80 37.02
CA THR A 81 9.15 -41.82 36.34
C THR A 81 9.27 -40.69 35.34
N VAL A 82 10.52 -40.24 35.16
CA VAL A 82 10.79 -39.10 34.24
C VAL A 82 10.36 -39.44 32.83
N GLU A 83 10.50 -40.69 32.39
CA GLU A 83 10.10 -41.18 31.08
C GLU A 83 8.60 -41.05 30.85
N VAL A 84 7.77 -41.49 31.84
CA VAL A 84 6.34 -41.38 31.76
C VAL A 84 5.88 -39.93 31.73
N GLN A 85 6.41 -39.12 32.64
CA GLN A 85 6.08 -37.70 32.66
C GLN A 85 6.40 -37.02 31.32
N LYS A 86 7.62 -37.26 30.80
CA LYS A 86 8.06 -36.68 29.52
C LYS A 86 7.11 -37.09 28.38
N LYS A 87 6.76 -38.36 28.27
CA LYS A 87 5.82 -38.85 27.26
C LYS A 87 4.45 -38.15 27.37
N CYS A 88 3.92 -38.00 28.57
CA CYS A 88 2.65 -37.31 28.78
C CYS A 88 2.69 -35.84 28.37
N PHE A 89 3.78 -35.10 28.72
CA PHE A 89 3.94 -33.70 28.27
C PHE A 89 4.12 -33.57 26.76
N GLU A 90 4.81 -34.51 26.11
CA GLU A 90 4.92 -34.58 24.65
C GLU A 90 3.55 -34.80 23.98
N LEU A 91 2.62 -35.50 24.64
CA LEU A 91 1.24 -35.63 24.21
C LEU A 91 0.36 -34.41 24.51
N GLY A 92 0.89 -33.40 25.18
CA GLY A 92 0.24 -32.11 25.35
C GLY A 92 -0.58 -31.97 26.64
N ILE A 93 -0.33 -32.76 27.68
CA ILE A 93 -1.01 -32.58 28.98
C ILE A 93 -0.66 -31.19 29.58
N SER A 94 -1.57 -30.67 30.39
CA SER A 94 -1.42 -29.40 31.06
C SER A 94 -0.66 -29.50 32.38
N ASP A 95 -0.83 -30.61 33.08
CA ASP A 95 -0.13 -30.89 34.36
C ASP A 95 -0.07 -32.37 34.67
N PHE A 96 0.84 -32.76 35.61
CA PHE A 96 1.02 -34.12 36.07
C PHE A 96 1.01 -34.17 37.60
N ILE A 97 0.19 -35.01 38.20
CA ILE A 97 -0.01 -35.18 39.64
C ILE A 97 0.36 -36.60 40.06
N ALA A 98 1.37 -36.72 40.91
CA ALA A 98 1.79 -38.02 41.45
C ALA A 98 0.85 -38.50 42.57
N LYS A 99 0.48 -39.81 42.57
CA LYS A 99 -0.16 -40.48 43.70
C LYS A 99 0.90 -40.93 44.71
N PRO A 100 0.67 -40.88 46.07
CA PRO A 100 -0.52 -40.35 46.71
C PRO A 100 -0.59 -38.82 46.69
N PHE A 101 -1.75 -38.27 46.45
CA PHE A 101 -1.96 -36.85 46.30
C PHE A 101 -2.49 -36.16 47.55
N ASN A 102 -2.24 -34.87 47.67
CA ASN A 102 -2.81 -34.00 48.68
C ASN A 102 -4.03 -33.26 48.13
N ASN A 103 -5.13 -33.27 48.85
CA ASN A 103 -6.38 -32.66 48.45
C ASN A 103 -6.24 -31.17 48.11
N ALA A 104 -5.52 -30.41 48.94
CA ALA A 104 -5.30 -28.98 48.72
C ALA A 104 -4.50 -28.71 47.42
N ILE A 105 -3.52 -29.58 47.13
CA ILE A 105 -2.70 -29.47 45.93
C ILE A 105 -3.52 -29.73 44.65
N ILE A 106 -4.35 -30.80 44.66
CA ILE A 106 -5.23 -31.09 43.49
C ILE A 106 -6.15 -29.91 43.25
N LYS A 107 -6.90 -29.46 44.26
CA LYS A 107 -7.83 -28.36 44.17
C LYS A 107 -7.19 -27.13 43.53
N GLN A 108 -5.97 -26.74 44.02
CA GLN A 108 -5.24 -25.59 43.52
C GLN A 108 -4.75 -25.80 42.06
N ARG A 109 -4.23 -26.98 41.72
CA ARG A 109 -3.75 -27.27 40.36
C ARG A 109 -4.87 -27.27 39.33
N VAL A 110 -5.99 -27.93 39.64
CA VAL A 110 -7.18 -27.93 38.76
C VAL A 110 -7.66 -26.49 38.54
N LYS A 111 -7.80 -25.72 39.61
CA LYS A 111 -8.23 -24.32 39.55
C LYS A 111 -7.30 -23.48 38.67
N ASN A 112 -6.01 -23.49 38.95
CA ASN A 112 -5.03 -22.70 38.18
C ASN A 112 -5.04 -23.09 36.71
N THR A 113 -5.13 -24.38 36.41
CA THR A 113 -5.13 -24.89 35.04
C THR A 113 -6.40 -24.50 34.30
N ALA A 114 -7.57 -24.65 34.94
CA ALA A 114 -8.86 -24.27 34.36
C ALA A 114 -8.92 -22.74 34.08
N GLU A 115 -8.53 -21.91 35.07
CA GLU A 115 -8.49 -20.45 34.93
C GLU A 115 -7.51 -20.00 33.83
N PHE A 116 -6.33 -20.62 33.73
CA PHE A 116 -5.36 -20.33 32.68
C PHE A 116 -5.93 -20.64 31.27
N PHE A 117 -6.57 -21.80 31.11
CA PHE A 117 -7.14 -22.17 29.82
C PHE A 117 -8.33 -21.26 29.44
N ASP A 118 -9.21 -20.93 30.36
CA ASP A 118 -10.30 -19.98 30.13
C ASP A 118 -9.77 -18.61 29.71
N TYR A 119 -8.74 -18.12 30.41
CA TYR A 119 -8.07 -16.85 30.04
C TYR A 119 -7.43 -16.93 28.65
N LYS A 120 -6.74 -18.03 28.32
CA LYS A 120 -6.12 -18.26 27.02
C LYS A 120 -7.16 -18.21 25.89
N LEU A 121 -8.25 -18.95 26.03
CA LEU A 121 -9.33 -18.97 25.01
C LEU A 121 -9.96 -17.58 24.81
N LYS A 122 -10.26 -16.89 25.91
CA LYS A 122 -10.78 -15.51 25.84
C LYS A 122 -9.79 -14.54 25.17
N LEU A 123 -8.51 -14.74 25.38
CA LEU A 123 -7.46 -13.91 24.75
C LEU A 123 -7.37 -14.20 23.25
N GLU A 124 -7.43 -15.49 22.85
CA GLU A 124 -7.43 -15.88 21.43
C GLU A 124 -8.62 -15.28 20.68
N ASP A 125 -9.82 -15.37 21.26
CA ASP A 125 -11.03 -14.77 20.69
C ASP A 125 -10.89 -13.24 20.54
N LYS A 126 -10.37 -12.57 21.57
CA LYS A 126 -10.16 -11.13 21.55
C LYS A 126 -9.13 -10.69 20.50
N VAL A 127 -8.04 -11.46 20.35
CA VAL A 127 -7.03 -11.23 19.31
C VAL A 127 -7.64 -11.41 17.92
N ALA A 128 -8.45 -12.44 17.72
CA ALA A 128 -9.13 -12.68 16.45
C ALA A 128 -10.09 -11.53 16.09
N GLU A 129 -10.87 -11.06 17.06
CA GLU A 129 -11.76 -9.91 16.90
C GLU A 129 -11.00 -8.64 16.54
N GLN A 130 -9.98 -8.29 17.33
CA GLN A 130 -9.15 -7.10 17.09
C GLN A 130 -8.44 -7.14 15.73
N THR A 131 -7.93 -8.31 15.35
CA THR A 131 -7.29 -8.51 14.04
C THR A 131 -8.29 -8.26 12.90
N ASN A 132 -9.52 -8.70 13.05
CA ASN A 132 -10.56 -8.50 12.05
C ASN A 132 -10.96 -7.00 11.93
N VAL A 133 -11.10 -6.30 13.07
CA VAL A 133 -11.37 -4.85 13.10
C VAL A 133 -10.23 -4.08 12.43
N LEU A 134 -8.98 -4.39 12.80
CA LEU A 134 -7.79 -3.75 12.23
C LEU A 134 -7.72 -3.95 10.71
N ARG A 135 -7.97 -5.18 10.24
CA ARG A 135 -7.97 -5.49 8.80
C ARG A 135 -9.03 -4.68 8.03
N LYS A 136 -10.23 -4.52 8.60
CA LYS A 136 -11.28 -3.68 8.01
C LYS A 136 -10.88 -2.20 7.97
N ALA A 137 -10.34 -1.67 9.07
CA ALA A 137 -9.88 -0.29 9.15
C ALA A 137 -8.75 -0.01 8.13
N TYR A 138 -7.79 -0.92 8.01
CA TYR A 138 -6.70 -0.80 7.04
C TYR A 138 -7.21 -0.74 5.59
N ARG A 139 -8.16 -1.62 5.21
CA ARG A 139 -8.77 -1.57 3.87
C ARG A 139 -9.50 -0.25 3.60
N THR A 140 -10.21 0.25 4.59
CA THR A 140 -10.91 1.55 4.46
C THR A 140 -9.92 2.68 4.24
N LEU A 141 -8.83 2.72 5.01
CA LEU A 141 -7.77 3.72 4.84
C LEU A 141 -7.10 3.65 3.46
N GLN A 142 -6.84 2.45 2.94
CA GLN A 142 -6.30 2.30 1.58
C GLN A 142 -7.23 2.90 0.52
N ILE A 143 -8.53 2.58 0.60
CA ILE A 143 -9.53 3.13 -0.34
C ILE A 143 -9.61 4.66 -0.25
N GLN A 144 -9.58 5.20 0.97
CA GLN A 144 -9.60 6.65 1.19
C GLN A 144 -8.34 7.33 0.64
N ALA A 145 -7.16 6.73 0.85
CA ALA A 145 -5.90 7.25 0.33
C ALA A 145 -5.88 7.29 -1.22
N GLU A 146 -6.35 6.22 -1.87
CA GLU A 146 -6.48 6.19 -3.34
C GLU A 146 -7.49 7.22 -3.84
N HIS A 147 -8.62 7.38 -3.15
CA HIS A 147 -9.61 8.39 -3.51
C HIS A 147 -9.05 9.81 -3.39
N LEU A 148 -8.33 10.10 -2.30
CA LEU A 148 -7.69 11.39 -2.09
C LEU A 148 -6.64 11.66 -3.17
N LYS A 149 -5.81 10.67 -3.51
CA LYS A 149 -4.83 10.78 -4.60
C LYS A 149 -5.51 11.18 -5.92
N LYS A 150 -6.61 10.49 -6.29
CA LYS A 150 -7.38 10.82 -7.49
C LYS A 150 -7.98 12.22 -7.45
N LYS A 151 -8.50 12.64 -6.30
CA LYS A 151 -9.05 13.99 -6.13
C LYS A 151 -7.99 15.07 -6.32
N ASN A 152 -6.81 14.88 -5.74
CA ASN A 152 -5.70 15.81 -5.90
C ASN A 152 -5.28 15.90 -7.38
N GLN A 153 -5.18 14.79 -8.10
CA GLN A 153 -4.89 14.79 -9.54
C GLN A 153 -5.95 15.56 -10.33
N GLN A 154 -7.24 15.37 -10.03
CA GLN A 154 -8.32 16.11 -10.68
C GLN A 154 -8.25 17.61 -10.42
N ILE A 155 -7.86 18.04 -9.21
CA ILE A 155 -7.67 19.46 -8.88
C ILE A 155 -6.51 20.04 -9.69
N ILE A 156 -5.37 19.35 -9.76
CA ILE A 156 -4.21 19.77 -10.56
C ILE A 156 -4.60 19.93 -12.03
N GLU A 157 -5.29 18.95 -12.61
CA GLU A 157 -5.76 19.02 -14.00
C GLU A 157 -6.74 20.17 -14.23
N MET A 158 -7.65 20.39 -13.29
CA MET A 158 -8.61 21.49 -13.37
C MET A 158 -7.92 22.85 -13.33
N LEU A 159 -6.93 23.03 -12.44
CA LEU A 159 -6.16 24.26 -12.37
C LEU A 159 -5.41 24.53 -13.69
N GLY A 160 -4.70 23.54 -14.23
CA GLY A 160 -4.04 23.65 -15.53
C GLY A 160 -5.04 24.01 -16.64
N THR A 161 -6.17 23.31 -16.71
CA THR A 161 -7.23 23.54 -17.72
C THR A 161 -7.80 24.96 -17.62
N VAL A 162 -8.04 25.50 -16.41
CA VAL A 162 -8.56 26.86 -16.23
C VAL A 162 -7.58 27.90 -16.77
N VAL A 163 -6.28 27.70 -16.54
CA VAL A 163 -5.25 28.60 -17.04
C VAL A 163 -5.14 28.53 -18.57
N GLU A 164 -5.13 27.33 -19.13
CA GLU A 164 -5.09 27.14 -20.58
C GLU A 164 -6.34 27.69 -21.27
N TYR A 165 -7.53 27.54 -20.68
CA TYR A 165 -8.75 28.13 -21.22
C TYR A 165 -8.68 29.64 -21.34
N ARG A 166 -7.95 30.32 -20.42
CA ARG A 166 -7.70 31.75 -20.49
C ARG A 166 -6.76 32.13 -21.64
N SER A 167 -5.82 31.28 -22.02
CA SER A 167 -4.88 31.48 -23.13
C SER A 167 -5.43 31.05 -24.50
N THR A 168 -6.75 30.71 -24.56
CA THR A 168 -7.42 30.21 -25.79
C THR A 168 -6.95 28.83 -26.25
N GLU A 169 -6.17 28.13 -25.45
CA GLU A 169 -5.81 26.73 -25.68
C GLU A 169 -6.91 25.78 -25.21
N SER A 170 -7.01 24.61 -25.80
CA SER A 170 -8.05 23.65 -25.43
C SER A 170 -7.64 22.83 -24.22
N GLY A 171 -8.59 22.49 -23.33
CA GLY A 171 -8.30 21.58 -22.21
C GLY A 171 -7.77 20.20 -22.63
N GLU A 172 -7.87 19.84 -23.91
CA GLU A 172 -7.27 18.63 -24.48
C GLU A 172 -5.73 18.71 -24.52
N HIS A 173 -5.15 19.94 -24.61
CA HIS A 173 -3.70 20.16 -24.55
C HIS A 173 -3.12 19.55 -23.26
N ILE A 174 -3.69 19.85 -22.11
CA ILE A 174 -3.23 19.31 -20.83
C ILE A 174 -3.21 17.77 -20.83
N GLN A 175 -4.26 17.14 -21.36
CA GLN A 175 -4.34 15.67 -21.40
C GLN A 175 -3.30 15.08 -22.36
N ARG A 176 -3.00 15.76 -23.48
CA ARG A 176 -2.01 15.31 -24.43
C ARG A 176 -0.58 15.49 -23.87
N VAL A 177 -0.26 16.65 -23.30
CA VAL A 177 1.06 16.90 -22.67
C VAL A 177 1.33 15.88 -21.57
N LYS A 178 0.38 15.63 -20.68
CA LYS A 178 0.48 14.56 -19.68
C LYS A 178 0.81 13.21 -20.31
N GLY A 179 0.05 12.81 -21.34
CA GLY A 179 0.24 11.53 -22.00
C GLY A 179 1.59 11.42 -22.70
N TYR A 180 2.05 12.47 -23.38
CA TYR A 180 3.39 12.49 -24.00
C TYR A 180 4.49 12.44 -22.95
N THR A 181 4.35 13.20 -21.86
CA THR A 181 5.29 13.19 -20.74
C THR A 181 5.44 11.79 -20.17
N ARG A 182 4.33 11.07 -19.90
CA ARG A 182 4.37 9.68 -19.42
C ARG A 182 5.08 8.76 -20.40
N ILE A 183 4.67 8.76 -21.66
CA ILE A 183 5.25 7.88 -22.69
C ILE A 183 6.75 8.07 -22.78
N LEU A 184 7.23 9.31 -22.77
CA LEU A 184 8.64 9.62 -22.86
C LEU A 184 9.38 9.27 -21.57
N ALA A 185 8.80 9.55 -20.40
CA ALA A 185 9.38 9.25 -19.11
C ALA A 185 9.56 7.73 -18.88
N GLU A 186 8.59 6.91 -19.31
CA GLU A 186 8.69 5.45 -19.24
C GLU A 186 9.85 4.92 -20.10
N ALA A 187 10.04 5.44 -21.30
CA ALA A 187 11.16 5.08 -22.15
C ALA A 187 12.51 5.51 -21.56
N VAL A 188 12.59 6.74 -21.03
CA VAL A 188 13.81 7.25 -20.38
C VAL A 188 14.14 6.45 -19.12
N MET A 189 13.14 6.03 -18.34
CA MET A 189 13.33 5.15 -17.18
C MET A 189 14.00 3.81 -17.56
N GLU A 190 13.60 3.23 -18.70
CA GLU A 190 14.16 1.97 -19.20
C GLU A 190 15.56 2.17 -19.80
N ASP A 191 15.77 3.25 -20.56
CA ASP A 191 17.01 3.48 -21.32
C ASP A 191 18.14 4.07 -20.45
N TYR A 192 17.82 4.87 -19.43
CA TYR A 192 18.79 5.70 -18.69
C TYR A 192 18.55 5.64 -17.17
N PRO A 193 18.96 4.53 -16.51
CA PRO A 193 18.77 4.35 -15.06
C PRO A 193 19.41 5.44 -14.18
N GLU A 194 20.40 6.15 -14.71
CA GLU A 194 21.06 7.26 -13.99
C GLU A 194 20.14 8.45 -13.66
N TYR A 195 19.01 8.59 -14.33
CA TYR A 195 18.00 9.59 -13.98
C TYR A 195 17.14 9.16 -12.78
N GLU A 196 17.31 7.94 -12.28
CA GLU A 196 16.61 7.39 -11.10
C GLU A 196 15.08 7.57 -11.15
N LEU A 197 14.50 7.53 -12.35
CA LEU A 197 13.05 7.56 -12.52
C LEU A 197 12.44 6.25 -12.02
N THR A 198 11.35 6.36 -11.27
CA THR A 198 10.51 5.23 -10.86
C THR A 198 9.07 5.45 -11.34
N LYS A 199 8.24 4.42 -11.30
CA LYS A 199 6.83 4.55 -11.69
C LYS A 199 6.11 5.60 -10.83
N GLU A 200 6.42 5.65 -9.55
CA GLU A 200 5.87 6.63 -8.61
C GLU A 200 6.28 8.06 -8.98
N LYS A 201 7.57 8.28 -9.29
CA LYS A 201 8.06 9.58 -9.77
C LYS A 201 7.42 9.99 -11.09
N ILE A 202 7.26 9.04 -12.01
CA ILE A 202 6.59 9.28 -13.31
C ILE A 202 5.12 9.65 -13.10
N ASP A 203 4.40 8.97 -12.20
CA ASP A 203 3.01 9.32 -11.86
C ASP A 203 2.90 10.77 -11.35
N ILE A 204 3.85 11.22 -10.53
CA ILE A 204 3.89 12.60 -10.04
C ILE A 204 4.20 13.56 -11.19
N ILE A 205 5.28 13.33 -11.95
CA ILE A 205 5.71 14.17 -13.07
C ILE A 205 4.58 14.34 -14.09
N GLU A 206 3.93 13.23 -14.50
CA GLU A 206 2.75 13.28 -15.37
C GLU A 206 1.66 14.16 -14.78
N SER A 207 1.32 13.97 -13.51
CA SER A 207 0.25 14.74 -12.87
C SER A 207 0.55 16.24 -12.86
N VAL A 208 1.77 16.63 -12.41
CA VAL A 208 2.13 18.03 -12.24
C VAL A 208 2.54 18.70 -13.56
N SER A 209 2.78 17.95 -14.65
CA SER A 209 3.02 18.55 -15.97
C SER A 209 1.86 19.45 -16.44
N ALA A 210 0.65 19.21 -15.92
CA ALA A 210 -0.51 20.08 -16.14
C ALA A 210 -0.32 21.50 -15.63
N LEU A 211 0.65 21.75 -14.75
CA LEU A 211 0.92 23.04 -14.12
C LEU A 211 2.08 23.80 -14.77
N HIS A 212 2.69 23.28 -15.85
CA HIS A 212 3.87 23.92 -16.46
C HIS A 212 3.64 25.40 -16.73
N ASP A 213 2.47 25.76 -17.16
CA ASP A 213 2.04 27.09 -17.57
C ASP A 213 1.17 27.82 -16.52
N ILE A 214 1.08 27.34 -15.28
CA ILE A 214 0.20 27.92 -14.24
C ILE A 214 0.45 29.42 -14.03
N GLY A 215 1.67 29.89 -14.23
CA GLY A 215 2.02 31.30 -14.08
C GLY A 215 1.45 32.21 -15.15
N LYS A 216 0.89 31.70 -16.26
CA LYS A 216 0.15 32.50 -17.25
C LYS A 216 -1.05 33.22 -16.63
N ILE A 217 -1.55 32.75 -15.46
CA ILE A 217 -2.61 33.43 -14.73
C ILE A 217 -2.23 34.86 -14.31
N ALA A 218 -0.96 35.11 -14.11
CA ALA A 218 -0.42 36.44 -13.73
C ALA A 218 -0.04 37.32 -14.93
N ILE A 219 -0.18 36.80 -16.16
CA ILE A 219 0.12 37.58 -17.38
C ILE A 219 -1.11 38.39 -17.77
N PRO A 220 -0.97 39.73 -18.01
CA PRO A 220 -2.09 40.58 -18.43
C PRO A 220 -2.67 40.15 -19.77
N ASP A 221 -4.00 40.26 -19.94
CA ASP A 221 -4.71 39.86 -21.18
C ASP A 221 -4.19 40.59 -22.43
N ARG A 222 -3.79 41.82 -22.31
CA ARG A 222 -3.18 42.63 -23.41
C ARG A 222 -1.94 41.96 -24.02
N ILE A 223 -1.23 41.12 -23.24
CA ILE A 223 -0.04 40.39 -23.69
C ILE A 223 -0.45 38.92 -24.02
N LEU A 224 -1.14 38.28 -23.12
CA LEU A 224 -1.53 36.87 -23.26
C LEU A 224 -2.44 36.63 -24.49
N LEU A 225 -3.39 37.53 -24.71
CA LEU A 225 -4.40 37.40 -25.79
C LEU A 225 -4.09 38.36 -26.98
N LYS A 226 -2.87 38.87 -27.09
CA LYS A 226 -2.54 39.81 -28.17
C LYS A 226 -2.69 39.13 -29.54
N PRO A 227 -3.49 39.72 -30.43
CA PRO A 227 -3.60 39.21 -31.80
C PRO A 227 -2.34 39.61 -32.60
N GLY A 228 -1.42 38.66 -32.78
CA GLY A 228 -0.18 38.88 -33.52
C GLY A 228 1.09 38.67 -32.71
N ARG A 229 2.24 39.08 -33.27
CA ARG A 229 3.54 38.86 -32.61
C ARG A 229 3.72 39.80 -31.42
N LEU A 230 4.28 39.28 -30.34
CA LEU A 230 4.72 40.07 -29.19
C LEU A 230 5.91 40.93 -29.57
N THR A 231 6.01 42.17 -29.04
CA THR A 231 7.26 42.95 -29.05
C THR A 231 8.31 42.25 -28.18
N SER A 232 9.57 42.69 -28.27
CA SER A 232 10.62 42.14 -27.42
C SER A 232 10.34 42.35 -25.93
N GLU A 233 9.79 43.49 -25.54
CA GLU A 233 9.43 43.80 -24.16
C GLU A 233 8.25 42.93 -23.66
N GLU A 234 7.23 42.77 -24.51
CA GLU A 234 6.08 41.91 -24.20
C GLU A 234 6.51 40.45 -24.11
N PHE A 235 7.43 40.00 -24.95
CA PHE A 235 7.96 38.64 -24.90
C PHE A 235 8.78 38.41 -23.63
N GLU A 236 9.61 39.36 -23.20
CA GLU A 236 10.32 39.30 -21.91
C GLU A 236 9.32 39.24 -20.74
N TYR A 237 8.22 40.00 -20.82
CA TYR A 237 7.16 39.91 -19.82
C TYR A 237 6.46 38.52 -19.87
N MET A 238 6.16 37.97 -21.04
CA MET A 238 5.59 36.65 -21.21
C MET A 238 6.45 35.56 -20.56
N LYS A 239 7.78 35.61 -20.74
CA LYS A 239 8.71 34.65 -20.11
C LYS A 239 8.59 34.63 -18.58
N SER A 240 8.15 35.71 -17.97
CA SER A 240 7.99 35.78 -16.50
C SER A 240 6.93 34.80 -15.96
N HIS A 241 6.10 34.14 -16.81
CA HIS A 241 5.14 33.16 -16.34
C HIS A 241 5.83 32.00 -15.62
N THR A 242 7.04 31.61 -16.03
CA THR A 242 7.82 30.55 -15.36
C THR A 242 8.14 30.92 -13.92
N ILE A 243 8.59 32.13 -13.66
CA ILE A 243 8.92 32.66 -12.33
C ILE A 243 7.64 32.87 -11.50
N ARG A 244 6.61 33.50 -12.10
CA ARG A 244 5.34 33.77 -11.42
C ARG A 244 4.58 32.51 -11.06
N GLY A 245 4.71 31.48 -11.88
CA GLY A 245 4.18 30.14 -11.54
C GLY A 245 4.86 29.56 -10.31
N CYS A 246 6.18 29.69 -10.19
CA CYS A 246 6.90 29.25 -9.01
C CYS A 246 6.50 30.05 -7.75
N GLU A 247 6.33 31.37 -7.85
CA GLU A 247 5.84 32.22 -6.76
C GLU A 247 4.44 31.75 -6.28
N LEU A 248 3.56 31.37 -7.21
CA LEU A 248 2.25 30.82 -6.90
C LEU A 248 2.36 29.47 -6.20
N LEU A 249 3.19 28.56 -6.72
CA LEU A 249 3.41 27.23 -6.11
C LEU A 249 4.00 27.37 -4.71
N ASP A 250 4.95 28.26 -4.48
CA ASP A 250 5.53 28.52 -3.17
C ASP A 250 4.50 29.00 -2.13
N SER A 251 3.44 29.69 -2.57
CA SER A 251 2.38 30.16 -1.68
C SER A 251 1.49 29.05 -1.12
N ILE A 252 1.51 27.85 -1.73
CA ILE A 252 0.69 26.69 -1.37
C ILE A 252 1.53 25.47 -0.98
N LYS A 253 2.82 25.61 -0.81
CA LYS A 253 3.75 24.49 -0.62
C LYS A 253 3.49 23.64 0.64
N GLU A 254 2.90 24.23 1.69
CA GLU A 254 2.60 23.54 2.95
C GLU A 254 1.53 22.45 2.78
N ASP A 255 0.69 22.56 1.75
CA ASP A 255 -0.42 21.63 1.49
C ASP A 255 -0.01 20.42 0.63
N TRP A 256 1.21 20.41 0.09
CA TRP A 256 1.69 19.41 -0.85
C TRP A 256 2.86 18.60 -0.27
N ASN A 257 3.02 17.35 -0.72
CA ASN A 257 4.20 16.59 -0.36
C ASN A 257 5.45 17.14 -1.10
N ASP A 258 6.61 16.95 -0.48
CA ASP A 258 7.89 17.50 -0.95
C ASP A 258 8.21 17.11 -2.41
N ASP A 259 7.99 15.86 -2.80
CA ASP A 259 8.27 15.39 -4.17
C ASP A 259 7.33 16.01 -5.20
N THR A 260 6.05 16.13 -4.89
CA THR A 260 5.06 16.74 -5.79
C THR A 260 5.38 18.22 -5.99
N MET A 261 5.68 18.93 -4.93
CA MET A 261 6.05 20.35 -4.99
C MET A 261 7.35 20.55 -5.76
N LYS A 262 8.37 19.74 -5.50
CA LYS A 262 9.66 19.77 -6.19
C LYS A 262 9.46 19.65 -7.70
N TYR A 263 8.77 18.60 -8.18
CA TYR A 263 8.59 18.41 -9.62
C TYR A 263 7.70 19.48 -10.24
N ALA A 264 6.66 19.94 -9.54
CA ALA A 264 5.82 21.03 -10.04
C ALA A 264 6.63 22.32 -10.23
N TYR A 265 7.46 22.65 -9.23
CA TYR A 265 8.34 23.82 -9.29
C TYR A 265 9.38 23.70 -10.40
N GLU A 266 10.11 22.60 -10.48
CA GLU A 266 11.14 22.36 -11.51
C GLU A 266 10.55 22.42 -12.92
N ILE A 267 9.38 21.81 -13.14
CA ILE A 267 8.69 21.84 -14.43
C ILE A 267 8.23 23.26 -14.76
N CYS A 268 7.53 23.93 -13.86
CA CYS A 268 7.02 25.27 -14.08
C CYS A 268 8.14 26.24 -14.39
N ARG A 269 9.27 26.15 -13.69
CA ARG A 269 10.40 27.06 -13.87
C ARG A 269 11.19 26.79 -15.14
N HIS A 270 11.45 25.49 -15.46
CA HIS A 270 12.49 25.12 -16.41
C HIS A 270 11.99 24.46 -17.70
N HIS A 271 10.68 24.32 -17.95
CA HIS A 271 10.18 23.69 -19.18
C HIS A 271 10.50 24.47 -20.46
N HIS A 272 10.94 25.73 -20.36
CA HIS A 272 11.42 26.52 -21.48
C HIS A 272 12.95 26.67 -21.52
N GLU A 273 13.67 25.94 -20.64
CA GLU A 273 15.12 25.83 -20.78
C GLU A 273 15.49 24.99 -22.01
N ARG A 274 16.65 25.25 -22.57
CA ARG A 274 17.16 24.59 -23.75
C ARG A 274 18.52 23.99 -23.47
N TYR A 275 18.76 22.81 -23.96
CA TYR A 275 20.01 22.08 -23.70
C TYR A 275 21.26 22.85 -24.12
N ASP A 276 21.14 23.81 -25.08
CA ASP A 276 22.19 24.72 -25.55
C ASP A 276 22.36 25.99 -24.68
N GLY A 277 21.65 26.12 -23.56
CA GLY A 277 21.71 27.26 -22.66
C GLY A 277 21.01 28.52 -23.16
N LYS A 278 20.29 28.47 -24.29
CA LYS A 278 19.56 29.62 -24.85
C LYS A 278 18.10 29.66 -24.42
N GLY A 279 17.77 28.90 -23.40
CA GLY A 279 16.45 28.86 -22.78
C GLY A 279 16.25 29.99 -21.77
N TYR A 280 15.18 29.90 -21.01
CA TYR A 280 14.85 30.83 -19.93
C TYR A 280 14.07 30.05 -18.81
N PRO A 281 14.04 30.58 -17.57
CA PRO A 281 14.50 31.90 -17.10
C PRO A 281 15.98 31.94 -16.68
N ASP A 282 16.61 30.80 -16.37
CA ASP A 282 17.91 30.72 -15.72
C ASP A 282 19.06 30.47 -16.70
N GLY A 283 18.76 30.05 -17.93
CA GLY A 283 19.76 29.74 -18.97
C GLY A 283 20.60 28.51 -18.66
N LEU A 284 19.98 27.48 -18.06
CA LEU A 284 20.63 26.24 -17.70
C LEU A 284 21.16 25.49 -18.93
N VAL A 285 22.30 24.80 -18.78
CA VAL A 285 22.98 24.10 -19.88
C VAL A 285 23.04 22.62 -19.62
N GLY A 286 22.71 21.82 -20.63
CA GLY A 286 22.88 20.37 -20.57
C GLY A 286 22.05 19.74 -19.46
N ASP A 287 22.70 18.87 -18.69
CA ASP A 287 22.06 18.10 -17.61
C ASP A 287 21.82 18.92 -16.31
N GLU A 288 22.13 20.24 -16.30
CA GLU A 288 21.67 21.15 -15.25
C GLU A 288 20.13 21.30 -15.29
N ILE A 289 19.53 21.10 -16.47
CA ILE A 289 18.07 21.13 -16.62
C ILE A 289 17.46 19.88 -15.99
N PRO A 290 16.58 20.00 -15.00
CA PRO A 290 15.92 18.84 -14.40
C PRO A 290 15.25 17.96 -15.45
N ILE A 291 15.43 16.65 -15.34
CA ILE A 291 14.87 15.71 -16.32
C ILE A 291 13.35 15.84 -16.48
N CYS A 292 12.62 16.10 -15.40
CA CYS A 292 11.17 16.31 -15.45
C CYS A 292 10.79 17.52 -16.33
N ALA A 293 11.56 18.59 -16.27
CA ALA A 293 11.35 19.78 -17.11
C ALA A 293 11.69 19.48 -18.59
N GLN A 294 12.78 18.73 -18.84
CA GLN A 294 13.14 18.33 -20.21
C GLN A 294 12.05 17.44 -20.85
N LEU A 295 11.46 16.50 -20.09
CA LEU A 295 10.37 15.64 -20.54
C LEU A 295 9.13 16.44 -20.95
N VAL A 296 8.72 17.40 -20.10
CA VAL A 296 7.56 18.26 -20.36
C VAL A 296 7.84 19.22 -21.52
N SER A 297 9.05 19.75 -21.64
CA SER A 297 9.45 20.62 -22.75
C SER A 297 9.27 19.94 -24.12
N VAL A 298 9.72 18.69 -24.27
CA VAL A 298 9.51 17.92 -25.51
C VAL A 298 8.02 17.66 -25.77
N ALA A 299 7.26 17.31 -24.71
CA ALA A 299 5.83 17.04 -24.79
C ALA A 299 5.04 18.28 -25.25
N ASP A 300 5.30 19.44 -24.64
CA ASP A 300 4.66 20.70 -24.97
C ASP A 300 5.00 21.16 -26.39
N VAL A 301 6.28 21.16 -26.76
CA VAL A 301 6.72 21.53 -28.11
C VAL A 301 6.08 20.60 -29.16
N TYR A 302 6.03 19.28 -28.92
CA TYR A 302 5.38 18.38 -29.87
C TYR A 302 3.90 18.67 -30.02
N ASP A 303 3.18 18.88 -28.90
CA ASP A 303 1.76 19.25 -28.93
C ASP A 303 1.51 20.56 -29.66
N ALA A 304 2.34 21.57 -29.43
CA ALA A 304 2.29 22.87 -30.10
C ALA A 304 2.54 22.82 -31.62
N LEU A 305 3.26 21.80 -32.08
CA LEU A 305 3.52 21.60 -33.51
C LEU A 305 2.38 20.85 -34.22
N VAL A 306 1.83 19.82 -33.59
CA VAL A 306 0.87 18.90 -34.24
C VAL A 306 -0.59 19.33 -34.10
N ASN A 307 -0.88 20.41 -33.34
CA ASN A 307 -2.23 20.95 -33.17
C ASN A 307 -2.34 22.37 -33.71
N GLU A 308 -3.53 22.69 -34.23
CA GLU A 308 -3.85 24.06 -34.66
C GLU A 308 -3.87 25.02 -33.47
N ARG A 309 -3.28 26.18 -33.64
CA ARG A 309 -3.34 27.30 -32.70
C ARG A 309 -3.91 28.52 -33.41
N CYS A 310 -4.49 29.47 -32.69
CA CYS A 310 -5.16 30.66 -33.26
C CYS A 310 -4.35 31.41 -34.34
N TYR A 311 -3.04 31.19 -34.41
CA TYR A 311 -2.13 31.92 -35.29
C TYR A 311 -1.27 31.01 -36.18
N LYS A 312 -1.50 29.66 -36.16
CA LYS A 312 -0.64 28.72 -36.85
C LYS A 312 -1.38 27.43 -37.21
N ASP A 313 -1.31 27.02 -38.45
CA ASP A 313 -1.76 25.70 -38.91
C ASP A 313 -0.90 24.60 -38.29
N ALA A 314 -1.50 23.44 -38.05
CA ALA A 314 -0.78 22.27 -37.55
C ALA A 314 0.23 21.77 -38.59
N PHE A 315 1.43 21.41 -38.14
CA PHE A 315 2.37 20.67 -38.96
C PHE A 315 1.97 19.19 -39.05
N SER A 316 2.45 18.54 -40.15
CA SER A 316 2.36 17.09 -40.18
C SER A 316 3.18 16.49 -39.02
N LYS A 317 2.77 15.29 -38.55
CA LYS A 317 3.51 14.60 -37.48
C LYS A 317 4.96 14.29 -37.86
N GLU A 318 5.19 14.03 -39.15
CA GLU A 318 6.52 13.83 -39.71
C GLU A 318 7.35 15.10 -39.63
N ASP A 319 6.79 16.24 -40.03
CA ASP A 319 7.49 17.53 -39.94
C ASP A 319 7.75 17.93 -38.49
N ALA A 320 6.76 17.79 -37.59
CA ALA A 320 6.92 18.06 -36.17
C ALA A 320 8.04 17.20 -35.55
N TYR A 321 8.05 15.91 -35.85
CA TYR A 321 9.12 15.02 -35.42
C TYR A 321 10.49 15.47 -35.95
N ARG A 322 10.59 15.74 -37.26
CA ARG A 322 11.82 16.22 -37.87
C ARG A 322 12.33 17.51 -37.21
N MET A 323 11.47 18.50 -37.04
CA MET A 323 11.80 19.79 -36.42
C MET A 323 12.36 19.66 -35.00
N ILE A 324 11.81 18.73 -34.20
CA ILE A 324 12.31 18.46 -32.86
C ILE A 324 13.69 17.79 -32.92
N ILE A 325 13.84 16.76 -33.75
CA ILE A 325 15.13 16.03 -33.86
C ILE A 325 16.25 16.91 -34.46
N THR A 326 15.94 17.81 -35.38
CA THR A 326 16.93 18.72 -35.99
C THR A 326 17.23 19.97 -35.16
N GLY A 327 16.49 20.19 -34.07
CA GLY A 327 16.66 21.33 -33.18
C GLY A 327 16.08 22.65 -33.70
N GLU A 328 15.20 22.60 -34.72
CA GLU A 328 14.52 23.80 -35.27
C GLU A 328 13.63 24.49 -34.22
N CYS A 329 13.07 23.71 -33.28
CA CYS A 329 12.20 24.21 -32.21
C CYS A 329 12.91 24.35 -30.86
N GLY A 330 14.21 24.16 -30.81
CA GLY A 330 15.02 24.14 -29.60
C GLY A 330 15.94 22.93 -29.57
N VAL A 331 17.04 23.02 -28.85
CA VAL A 331 17.98 21.94 -28.67
C VAL A 331 17.59 21.17 -27.41
N PHE A 332 17.41 19.85 -27.56
CA PHE A 332 17.08 18.93 -26.48
C PHE A 332 18.22 17.97 -26.17
N SER A 333 18.17 17.29 -25.02
CA SER A 333 19.16 16.28 -24.64
C SER A 333 19.29 15.20 -25.70
N PRO A 334 20.51 14.81 -26.12
CA PRO A 334 20.73 13.70 -27.05
C PRO A 334 20.12 12.37 -26.55
N LYS A 335 20.24 12.09 -25.25
CA LYS A 335 19.63 10.91 -24.60
C LYS A 335 18.10 10.91 -24.73
N LEU A 336 17.51 12.07 -24.44
CA LEU A 336 16.06 12.26 -24.55
C LEU A 336 15.58 12.09 -25.99
N MET A 337 16.35 12.60 -26.96
CA MET A 337 16.03 12.43 -28.40
C MET A 337 16.15 10.98 -28.86
N GLU A 338 17.04 10.19 -28.27
CA GLU A 338 17.11 8.75 -28.56
C GLU A 338 15.86 8.02 -28.08
N SER A 339 15.42 8.24 -26.84
CA SER A 339 14.16 7.68 -26.33
C SER A 339 12.95 8.20 -27.11
N PHE A 340 12.91 9.48 -27.48
CA PHE A 340 11.84 10.05 -28.28
C PHE A 340 11.69 9.37 -29.67
N ARG A 341 12.80 9.01 -30.33
CA ARG A 341 12.77 8.21 -31.58
C ARG A 341 12.08 6.88 -31.40
N LYS A 342 12.34 6.18 -30.27
CA LYS A 342 11.73 4.88 -29.98
C LYS A 342 10.21 4.99 -29.76
N VAL A 343 9.76 6.04 -29.06
CA VAL A 343 8.35 6.21 -28.69
C VAL A 343 7.53 7.01 -29.69
N ARG A 344 8.12 7.45 -30.81
CA ARG A 344 7.44 8.19 -31.87
C ARG A 344 6.07 7.60 -32.26
N PRO A 345 5.90 6.28 -32.51
CA PRO A 345 4.60 5.73 -32.89
C PRO A 345 3.52 5.92 -31.81
N ALA A 346 3.91 5.89 -30.53
CA ALA A 346 3.01 6.12 -29.40
C ALA A 346 2.57 7.60 -29.32
N PHE A 347 3.48 8.55 -29.57
CA PHE A 347 3.17 9.96 -29.68
C PHE A 347 2.20 10.23 -30.82
N GLU A 348 2.46 9.70 -32.02
CA GLU A 348 1.56 9.86 -33.18
C GLU A 348 0.16 9.27 -32.95
N LYS A 349 0.09 8.13 -32.23
CA LYS A 349 -1.18 7.51 -31.85
C LYS A 349 -1.95 8.39 -30.85
N LEU A 350 -1.26 8.95 -29.86
CA LEU A 350 -1.88 9.83 -28.86
C LEU A 350 -2.40 11.12 -29.49
N ALA A 351 -1.64 11.72 -30.43
CA ALA A 351 -2.06 12.91 -31.18
C ALA A 351 -3.38 12.74 -31.96
N ASN A 352 -3.72 11.49 -32.34
CA ASN A 352 -4.99 11.18 -33.02
C ASN A 352 -6.16 10.96 -32.06
N LYS A 353 -5.91 10.93 -30.76
CA LYS A 353 -6.94 10.62 -29.75
C LYS A 353 -7.76 11.85 -29.45
N SER A 354 -9.06 11.80 -29.71
CA SER A 354 -10.00 12.81 -29.18
C SER A 354 -10.25 12.53 -27.69
N PHE A 355 -10.12 13.56 -26.88
CA PHE A 355 -10.43 13.52 -25.44
C PHE A 355 -11.83 14.06 -25.14
N ARG A 356 -12.60 14.45 -26.19
CA ARG A 356 -14.01 14.86 -26.02
C ARG A 356 -14.85 13.64 -25.63
N LYS A 357 -15.49 13.72 -24.48
CA LYS A 357 -16.62 12.89 -24.09
C LYS A 357 -17.90 13.71 -24.11
#